data_d7b276f1283eebd1c87c6e6b58196647
#
_entry.id   d7b276f1283eebd1c87c6e6b58196647
#
_cell.length_a   1.000
_cell.length_b   1.000
_cell.length_c   1.000
_cell.angle_alpha   90.00
_cell.angle_beta   90.00
_cell.angle_gamma   90.00
#
_symmetry.space_group_name_H-M   'P 1'
#
loop_
_entity.id
_entity.type
_entity.pdbx_description
1 polymer ?
#
loop_
_entity_poly.entity_id
_entity_poly.type
_entity_poly.pdbx_seq_one_letter_code
_entity_poly.pdbx_strand_id
1 'polypeptide(L)'
;YFFSSVFHALFNPFTYTMIIPIIGTLFSEGYVFTPTYEFPAIELNTECLNTALNYVYTLVFGEEYRITWLLALLSGILIASNMLSNLFRYLSAYTVESLRTTSLQRMRNDMFNNIIDMNVGYFSEQRKGDIISKITSDVMMVQFCITNTLQVAFREPLLIIGYLVLMLKISWELALFAVLFLPIVGLIVGGIVKRLRHPASRSQERMGDLVSVLDESLGGIKIIKTYTATDYIKTKFRTLNADLSRLLLWMARRQQLASPMSEFLGITAVAVVLVFGGSLVMKGSMSAAGFIAFIAAFSQITRPVRAFIDQFANIN
;
A
#
# COMPACT_ATOMS: atom_id res chain seq x y z
N TYR A 1 6.15 -5.46 15.09
CA TYR A 1 5.81 -4.97 13.74
C TYR A 1 6.62 -5.67 12.66
N PHE A 2 7.97 -5.54 12.69
CA PHE A 2 8.86 -6.12 11.67
C PHE A 2 8.63 -7.63 11.50
N PHE A 3 8.62 -8.37 12.58
CA PHE A 3 8.37 -9.82 12.57
C PHE A 3 7.04 -10.18 11.90
N SER A 4 5.95 -9.53 12.30
CA SER A 4 4.62 -9.77 11.70
C SER A 4 4.58 -9.39 10.22
N SER A 5 5.30 -8.34 9.81
CA SER A 5 5.40 -7.92 8.41
C SER A 5 6.18 -8.93 7.56
N VAL A 6 7.26 -9.51 8.10
CA VAL A 6 8.03 -10.58 7.43
C VAL A 6 7.16 -11.82 7.22
N PHE A 7 6.44 -12.27 8.26
CA PHE A 7 5.55 -13.42 8.13
C PHE A 7 4.41 -13.15 7.14
N HIS A 8 3.81 -11.96 7.16
CA HIS A 8 2.84 -11.58 6.15
C HIS A 8 3.43 -11.65 4.73
N ALA A 9 4.66 -11.12 4.54
CA ALA A 9 5.35 -11.12 3.25
C ALA A 9 5.78 -12.52 2.78
N LEU A 10 5.91 -13.49 3.67
CA LEU A 10 6.16 -14.89 3.34
C LEU A 10 4.88 -15.63 2.95
N PHE A 11 3.84 -15.54 3.80
CA PHE A 11 2.60 -16.28 3.58
C PHE A 11 1.76 -15.72 2.43
N ASN A 12 1.84 -14.44 2.13
CA ASN A 12 1.04 -13.83 1.08
C ASN A 12 1.45 -14.34 -0.32
N PRO A 13 2.72 -14.27 -0.78
CA PRO A 13 3.15 -14.90 -2.04
C PRO A 13 2.98 -16.42 -2.04
N PHE A 14 3.19 -17.09 -0.90
CA PHE A 14 3.00 -18.54 -0.77
C PHE A 14 1.57 -18.97 -1.11
N THR A 15 0.56 -18.18 -0.72
CA THR A 15 -0.84 -18.43 -1.11
C THR A 15 -1.00 -18.49 -2.63
N TYR A 16 -0.29 -17.66 -3.39
CA TYR A 16 -0.33 -17.67 -4.86
C TYR A 16 0.48 -18.81 -5.47
N THR A 17 1.52 -19.28 -4.76
CA THR A 17 2.28 -20.49 -5.17
C THR A 17 1.38 -21.73 -5.16
N MET A 18 0.39 -21.82 -4.24
CA MET A 18 -0.56 -22.92 -4.18
C MET A 18 -1.47 -23.03 -5.41
N ILE A 19 -1.55 -22.00 -6.24
CA ILE A 19 -2.28 -22.07 -7.53
C ILE A 19 -1.64 -23.10 -8.47
N ILE A 20 -0.30 -23.24 -8.43
CA ILE A 20 0.43 -24.16 -9.33
C ILE A 20 -0.03 -25.60 -9.16
N PRO A 21 0.02 -26.21 -7.95
CA PRO A 21 -0.42 -27.59 -7.78
C PRO A 21 -1.93 -27.77 -7.97
N ILE A 22 -2.75 -26.75 -7.64
CA ILE A 22 -4.22 -26.83 -7.86
C ILE A 22 -4.52 -26.92 -9.36
N ILE A 23 -3.93 -26.07 -10.19
CA ILE A 23 -4.14 -26.06 -11.63
C ILE A 23 -3.49 -27.31 -12.26
N GLY A 24 -2.28 -27.68 -11.82
CA GLY A 24 -1.60 -28.88 -12.28
C GLY A 24 -2.44 -30.15 -12.08
N THR A 25 -3.10 -30.25 -10.92
CA THR A 25 -4.02 -31.39 -10.64
C THR A 25 -5.29 -31.36 -11.50
N LEU A 26 -5.87 -30.17 -11.73
CA LEU A 26 -7.11 -30.02 -12.50
C LEU A 26 -6.90 -30.33 -14.00
N PHE A 27 -5.77 -29.92 -14.55
CA PHE A 27 -5.49 -30.08 -15.99
C PHE A 27 -4.57 -31.25 -16.32
N SER A 28 -4.27 -32.11 -15.34
CA SER A 28 -3.37 -33.28 -15.49
C SER A 28 -1.99 -32.94 -16.04
N GLU A 29 -1.54 -31.69 -15.87
CA GLU A 29 -0.24 -31.26 -16.34
C GLU A 29 0.82 -31.49 -15.25
N GLY A 30 1.49 -32.65 -15.32
CA GLY A 30 2.74 -32.87 -14.58
C GLY A 30 2.60 -33.21 -13.09
N TYR A 31 1.38 -33.31 -12.53
CA TYR A 31 1.21 -33.78 -11.18
C TYR A 31 0.94 -35.30 -11.18
N VAL A 32 1.95 -36.07 -10.77
CA VAL A 32 1.82 -37.50 -10.51
C VAL A 32 1.86 -37.72 -9.01
N PHE A 33 0.76 -38.24 -8.45
CA PHE A 33 0.75 -38.62 -7.05
C PHE A 33 1.68 -39.82 -6.85
N THR A 34 2.67 -39.66 -5.97
CA THR A 34 3.52 -40.74 -5.49
C THR A 34 3.42 -40.75 -3.97
N PRO A 35 2.94 -41.84 -3.36
CA PRO A 35 2.91 -41.97 -1.90
C PRO A 35 4.32 -41.71 -1.35
N THR A 36 4.46 -40.75 -0.45
CA THR A 36 5.75 -40.34 0.11
C THR A 36 5.65 -40.38 1.64
N TYR A 37 6.57 -41.10 2.27
CA TYR A 37 6.61 -41.29 3.73
C TYR A 37 7.71 -40.47 4.40
N GLU A 38 8.60 -39.87 3.62
CA GLU A 38 9.67 -38.99 4.12
C GLU A 38 9.40 -37.54 3.79
N PHE A 39 9.58 -36.65 4.76
CA PHE A 39 9.46 -35.21 4.51
C PHE A 39 10.64 -34.74 3.65
N PRO A 40 10.41 -34.05 2.54
CA PRO A 40 11.49 -33.61 1.65
C PRO A 40 12.41 -32.62 2.34
N ALA A 41 13.69 -32.61 1.92
CA ALA A 41 14.62 -31.55 2.28
C ALA A 41 14.05 -30.19 1.81
N ILE A 42 14.14 -29.17 2.66
CA ILE A 42 13.55 -27.84 2.40
C ILE A 42 14.35 -27.17 1.29
N GLU A 43 13.92 -27.36 0.05
CA GLU A 43 14.41 -26.65 -1.12
C GLU A 43 13.28 -25.76 -1.68
N LEU A 44 13.65 -24.54 -2.08
CA LEU A 44 12.70 -23.62 -2.74
C LEU A 44 12.49 -24.00 -4.21
N ASN A 45 12.01 -25.23 -4.45
CA ASN A 45 11.71 -25.78 -5.77
C ASN A 45 10.27 -26.29 -5.85
N THR A 46 9.68 -26.30 -7.06
CA THR A 46 8.32 -26.84 -7.30
C THR A 46 8.24 -28.33 -7.03
N GLU A 47 9.33 -29.09 -7.22
CA GLU A 47 9.41 -30.50 -6.91
C GLU A 47 9.30 -30.76 -5.40
N CYS A 48 10.02 -29.97 -4.59
CA CYS A 48 9.93 -30.04 -3.14
C CYS A 48 8.49 -29.72 -2.64
N LEU A 49 7.83 -28.75 -3.26
CA LEU A 49 6.45 -28.43 -2.93
C LEU A 49 5.51 -29.61 -3.22
N ASN A 50 5.63 -30.23 -4.40
CA ASN A 50 4.82 -31.39 -4.78
C ASN A 50 5.09 -32.59 -3.87
N THR A 51 6.37 -32.84 -3.52
CA THR A 51 6.73 -33.93 -2.59
C THR A 51 6.19 -33.69 -1.19
N ALA A 52 6.26 -32.45 -0.68
CA ALA A 52 5.67 -32.07 0.60
C ALA A 52 4.13 -32.22 0.60
N LEU A 53 3.48 -31.87 -0.49
CA LEU A 53 2.04 -32.06 -0.67
C LEU A 53 1.65 -33.55 -0.70
N ASN A 54 2.43 -34.38 -1.41
CA ASN A 54 2.24 -35.83 -1.43
C ASN A 54 2.42 -36.44 -0.04
N TYR A 55 3.44 -36.01 0.71
CA TYR A 55 3.65 -36.43 2.09
C TYR A 55 2.45 -36.09 2.98
N VAL A 56 1.98 -34.84 2.96
CA VAL A 56 0.81 -34.43 3.76
C VAL A 56 -0.45 -35.17 3.33
N TYR A 57 -0.64 -35.39 2.03
CA TYR A 57 -1.78 -36.17 1.52
C TYR A 57 -1.72 -37.62 2.02
N THR A 58 -0.57 -38.29 1.90
CA THR A 58 -0.38 -39.67 2.35
C THR A 58 -0.61 -39.81 3.84
N LEU A 59 -0.17 -38.82 4.63
CA LEU A 59 -0.36 -38.81 6.10
C LEU A 59 -1.82 -38.63 6.51
N VAL A 60 -2.62 -37.85 5.75
CA VAL A 60 -4.03 -37.55 6.10
C VAL A 60 -5.01 -38.58 5.52
N PHE A 61 -4.79 -39.02 4.29
CA PHE A 61 -5.74 -39.84 3.52
C PHE A 61 -5.21 -41.23 3.15
N GLY A 62 -3.93 -41.53 3.46
CA GLY A 62 -3.31 -42.80 3.11
C GLY A 62 -2.91 -42.93 1.65
N GLU A 63 -2.83 -44.15 1.12
CA GLU A 63 -2.33 -44.45 -0.23
C GLU A 63 -3.42 -44.37 -1.32
N GLU A 64 -4.72 -44.33 -0.93
CA GLU A 64 -5.81 -44.26 -1.89
C GLU A 64 -5.91 -42.87 -2.51
N TYR A 65 -5.45 -42.73 -3.76
CA TYR A 65 -5.49 -41.49 -4.48
C TYR A 65 -6.89 -41.14 -4.98
N ARG A 66 -7.46 -40.05 -4.49
CA ARG A 66 -8.70 -39.45 -5.00
C ARG A 66 -8.47 -37.95 -5.29
N ILE A 67 -8.63 -37.57 -6.52
CA ILE A 67 -8.42 -36.18 -6.97
C ILE A 67 -9.26 -35.17 -6.16
N THR A 68 -10.47 -35.55 -5.77
CA THR A 68 -11.37 -34.68 -4.97
C THR A 68 -10.82 -34.41 -3.57
N TRP A 69 -10.20 -35.40 -2.92
CA TRP A 69 -9.57 -35.25 -1.60
C TRP A 69 -8.27 -34.43 -1.69
N LEU A 70 -7.50 -34.61 -2.75
CA LEU A 70 -6.32 -33.80 -2.99
C LEU A 70 -6.67 -32.32 -3.23
N LEU A 71 -7.69 -32.05 -4.04
CA LEU A 71 -8.18 -30.68 -4.26
C LEU A 71 -8.74 -30.07 -2.96
N ALA A 72 -9.43 -30.84 -2.14
CA ALA A 72 -9.91 -30.38 -0.84
C ALA A 72 -8.73 -30.03 0.09
N LEU A 73 -7.68 -30.86 0.14
CA LEU A 73 -6.46 -30.59 0.91
C LEU A 73 -5.77 -29.30 0.45
N LEU A 74 -5.53 -29.18 -0.86
CA LEU A 74 -4.88 -28.00 -1.47
C LEU A 74 -5.69 -26.72 -1.18
N SER A 75 -7.02 -26.79 -1.32
CA SER A 75 -7.91 -25.68 -1.00
C SER A 75 -7.86 -25.34 0.49
N GLY A 76 -7.79 -26.34 1.37
CA GLY A 76 -7.62 -26.16 2.81
C GLY A 76 -6.30 -25.45 3.15
N ILE A 77 -5.20 -25.88 2.55
CA ILE A 77 -3.88 -25.24 2.72
C ILE A 77 -3.89 -23.80 2.23
N LEU A 78 -4.53 -23.54 1.07
CA LEU A 78 -4.68 -22.19 0.52
C LEU A 78 -5.46 -21.28 1.48
N ILE A 79 -6.59 -21.76 2.01
CA ILE A 79 -7.40 -21.00 2.97
C ILE A 79 -6.60 -20.74 4.25
N ALA A 80 -5.93 -21.76 4.80
CA ALA A 80 -5.13 -21.65 6.00
C ALA A 80 -3.97 -20.65 5.82
N SER A 81 -3.26 -20.73 4.70
CA SER A 81 -2.17 -19.80 4.34
C SER A 81 -2.69 -18.37 4.23
N ASN A 82 -3.82 -18.15 3.55
CA ASN A 82 -4.44 -16.84 3.43
C ASN A 82 -4.91 -16.31 4.79
N MET A 83 -5.53 -17.16 5.61
CA MET A 83 -5.95 -16.79 6.97
C MET A 83 -4.74 -16.37 7.81
N LEU A 84 -3.66 -17.15 7.77
CA LEU A 84 -2.43 -16.85 8.50
C LEU A 84 -1.77 -15.54 8.01
N SER A 85 -1.71 -15.34 6.69
CA SER A 85 -1.24 -14.09 6.09
C SER A 85 -2.05 -12.88 6.57
N ASN A 86 -3.38 -12.99 6.59
CA ASN A 86 -4.26 -11.92 7.07
C ASN A 86 -4.16 -11.69 8.58
N LEU A 87 -3.94 -12.76 9.36
CA LEU A 87 -3.69 -12.65 10.80
C LEU A 87 -2.41 -11.83 11.06
N PHE A 88 -1.30 -12.16 10.39
CA PHE A 88 -0.06 -11.41 10.52
C PHE A 88 -0.18 -9.98 10.01
N ARG A 89 -0.96 -9.74 8.95
CA ARG A 89 -1.30 -8.39 8.49
C ARG A 89 -2.03 -7.58 9.56
N TYR A 90 -3.01 -8.21 10.22
CA TYR A 90 -3.74 -7.58 11.31
C TYR A 90 -2.83 -7.28 12.50
N LEU A 91 -2.02 -8.24 12.94
CA LEU A 91 -1.07 -8.06 14.04
C LEU A 91 -0.05 -6.94 13.74
N SER A 92 0.43 -6.88 12.50
CA SER A 92 1.31 -5.80 12.03
C SER A 92 0.61 -4.44 12.13
N ALA A 93 -0.61 -4.32 11.63
CA ALA A 93 -1.39 -3.09 11.69
C ALA A 93 -1.70 -2.68 13.14
N TYR A 94 -2.10 -3.62 13.99
CA TYR A 94 -2.36 -3.41 15.41
C TYR A 94 -1.13 -2.88 16.16
N THR A 95 0.05 -3.47 15.88
CA THR A 95 1.30 -3.05 16.52
C THR A 95 1.69 -1.63 16.13
N VAL A 96 1.55 -1.26 14.84
CA VAL A 96 1.82 0.11 14.37
C VAL A 96 0.84 1.10 15.02
N GLU A 97 -0.44 0.75 15.13
CA GLU A 97 -1.45 1.60 15.75
C GLU A 97 -1.18 1.79 17.26
N SER A 98 -0.77 0.74 17.96
CA SER A 98 -0.37 0.80 19.36
C SER A 98 0.86 1.70 19.56
N LEU A 99 1.89 1.55 18.72
CA LEU A 99 3.07 2.43 18.76
C LEU A 99 2.69 3.88 18.50
N ARG A 100 1.82 4.12 17.51
CA ARG A 100 1.32 5.44 17.14
C ARG A 100 0.63 6.11 18.31
N THR A 101 -0.36 5.45 18.89
CA THR A 101 -1.17 6.01 20.00
C THR A 101 -0.34 6.25 21.25
N THR A 102 0.57 5.33 21.59
CA THR A 102 1.46 5.47 22.74
C THR A 102 2.45 6.63 22.55
N SER A 103 3.02 6.76 21.35
CA SER A 103 3.94 7.86 21.03
C SER A 103 3.24 9.22 21.11
N LEU A 104 2.01 9.30 20.58
CA LEU A 104 1.20 10.52 20.69
C LEU A 104 0.88 10.91 22.13
N GLN A 105 0.48 9.92 22.93
CA GLN A 105 0.19 10.16 24.35
C GLN A 105 1.43 10.71 25.06
N ARG A 106 2.61 10.10 24.83
CA ARG A 106 3.85 10.58 25.43
C ARG A 106 4.18 12.00 24.97
N MET A 107 4.16 12.25 23.66
CA MET A 107 4.43 13.59 23.12
C MET A 107 3.50 14.66 23.72
N ARG A 108 2.19 14.39 23.81
CA ARG A 108 1.24 15.32 24.40
C ARG A 108 1.50 15.57 25.88
N ASN A 109 1.81 14.51 26.64
CA ASN A 109 2.15 14.63 28.04
C ASN A 109 3.42 15.44 28.26
N ASP A 110 4.48 15.16 27.47
CA ASP A 110 5.75 15.87 27.58
C ASP A 110 5.58 17.35 27.18
N MET A 111 4.85 17.63 26.11
CA MET A 111 4.54 19.02 25.71
C MET A 111 3.73 19.74 26.80
N PHE A 112 2.71 19.10 27.37
CA PHE A 112 1.90 19.71 28.42
C PHE A 112 2.72 19.98 29.68
N ASN A 113 3.53 19.02 30.15
CA ASN A 113 4.41 19.19 31.31
C ASN A 113 5.39 20.34 31.07
N ASN A 114 6.08 20.37 29.92
CA ASN A 114 7.00 21.45 29.61
C ASN A 114 6.32 22.84 29.55
N ILE A 115 5.07 22.90 29.09
CA ILE A 115 4.31 24.16 29.06
C ILE A 115 3.95 24.63 30.46
N ILE A 116 3.48 23.74 31.36
CA ILE A 116 3.11 24.09 32.73
C ILE A 116 4.34 24.56 33.53
N ASP A 117 5.51 24.05 33.24
CA ASP A 117 6.77 24.44 33.89
C ASP A 117 7.34 25.76 33.36
N MET A 118 6.73 26.37 32.33
CA MET A 118 7.16 27.67 31.79
C MET A 118 6.79 28.85 32.71
N ASN A 119 7.59 29.91 32.67
CA ASN A 119 7.34 31.13 33.39
C ASN A 119 6.03 31.80 32.91
N VAL A 120 5.28 32.37 33.88
CA VAL A 120 3.99 33.06 33.62
C VAL A 120 4.09 34.12 32.50
N GLY A 121 5.22 34.82 32.40
CA GLY A 121 5.46 35.79 31.34
C GLY A 121 5.48 35.26 29.89
N TYR A 122 5.53 33.94 29.76
CA TYR A 122 5.43 33.28 28.43
C TYR A 122 3.99 33.24 27.90
N PHE A 123 2.99 33.26 28.80
CA PHE A 123 1.58 33.12 28.48
C PHE A 123 0.95 34.46 28.09
N SER A 124 0.79 34.74 26.82
CA SER A 124 -0.04 35.80 26.29
C SER A 124 -1.24 35.22 25.56
N GLU A 125 -2.29 36.00 25.33
CA GLU A 125 -3.50 35.54 24.62
C GLU A 125 -3.18 34.99 23.20
N GLN A 126 -2.25 35.64 22.48
CA GLN A 126 -1.79 35.18 21.18
C GLN A 126 -1.06 33.84 21.24
N ARG A 127 -0.20 33.64 22.23
CA ARG A 127 0.56 32.38 22.42
C ARG A 127 -0.30 31.22 22.88
N LYS A 128 -1.37 31.50 23.63
CA LYS A 128 -2.31 30.47 24.07
C LYS A 128 -2.95 29.70 22.94
N GLY A 129 -3.40 30.40 21.86
CA GLY A 129 -3.93 29.76 20.67
C GLY A 129 -2.89 28.93 19.92
N ASP A 130 -1.65 29.44 19.79
CA ASP A 130 -0.54 28.71 19.16
C ASP A 130 -0.16 27.43 19.93
N ILE A 131 -0.09 27.51 21.25
CA ILE A 131 0.18 26.36 22.13
C ILE A 131 -0.89 25.27 21.96
N ILE A 132 -2.17 25.65 21.96
CA ILE A 132 -3.27 24.70 21.77
C ILE A 132 -3.18 24.05 20.39
N SER A 133 -2.90 24.83 19.34
CA SER A 133 -2.71 24.33 17.97
C SER A 133 -1.57 23.31 17.88
N LYS A 134 -0.43 23.58 18.51
CA LYS A 134 0.72 22.68 18.53
C LYS A 134 0.40 21.33 19.18
N ILE A 135 -0.25 21.32 20.35
CA ILE A 135 -0.60 20.09 21.06
C ILE A 135 -1.66 19.28 20.31
N THR A 136 -2.57 19.94 19.60
CA THR A 136 -3.69 19.28 18.92
C THR A 136 -3.34 18.93 17.46
N SER A 137 -3.02 19.92 16.64
CA SER A 137 -2.88 19.77 15.19
C SER A 137 -1.50 19.27 14.76
N ASP A 138 -0.41 19.86 15.29
CA ASP A 138 0.95 19.50 14.83
C ASP A 138 1.33 18.09 15.29
N VAL A 139 0.89 17.68 16.48
CA VAL A 139 1.09 16.31 16.96
C VAL A 139 0.35 15.29 16.09
N MET A 140 -0.83 15.63 15.55
CA MET A 140 -1.51 14.75 14.59
C MET A 140 -0.74 14.60 13.27
N MET A 141 -0.05 15.64 12.82
CA MET A 141 0.76 15.56 11.62
C MET A 141 1.96 14.62 11.80
N VAL A 142 2.62 14.67 12.95
CA VAL A 142 3.70 13.72 13.31
C VAL A 142 3.18 12.28 13.32
N GLN A 143 1.98 12.06 13.84
CA GLN A 143 1.30 10.76 13.82
C GLN A 143 1.21 10.17 12.41
N PHE A 144 0.75 10.97 11.45
CA PHE A 144 0.61 10.55 10.06
C PHE A 144 1.98 10.13 9.46
N CYS A 145 3.02 10.91 9.73
CA CYS A 145 4.37 10.60 9.27
C CYS A 145 4.91 9.27 9.82
N ILE A 146 4.74 9.01 11.12
CA ILE A 146 5.23 7.77 11.76
C ILE A 146 4.60 6.53 11.10
N THR A 147 3.27 6.53 10.95
CA THR A 147 2.52 5.38 10.41
C THR A 147 2.92 5.09 8.97
N ASN A 148 2.95 6.11 8.13
CA ASN A 148 3.28 5.96 6.72
C ASN A 148 4.73 5.54 6.51
N THR A 149 5.67 6.13 7.25
CA THR A 149 7.10 5.79 7.13
C THR A 149 7.35 4.32 7.46
N LEU A 150 6.74 3.78 8.52
CA LEU A 150 6.92 2.38 8.89
C LEU A 150 6.36 1.41 7.82
N GLN A 151 5.21 1.71 7.24
CA GLN A 151 4.63 0.88 6.19
C GLN A 151 5.49 0.90 4.92
N VAL A 152 5.91 2.09 4.47
CA VAL A 152 6.75 2.24 3.26
C VAL A 152 8.12 1.63 3.45
N ALA A 153 8.76 1.83 4.62
CA ALA A 153 10.14 1.39 4.82
C ALA A 153 10.27 -0.13 4.96
N PHE A 154 9.26 -0.80 5.48
CA PHE A 154 9.39 -2.22 5.81
C PHE A 154 8.37 -3.12 5.11
N ARG A 155 7.09 -2.82 5.20
CA ARG A 155 6.05 -3.73 4.73
C ARG A 155 6.00 -3.85 3.21
N GLU A 156 5.96 -2.74 2.51
CA GLU A 156 5.81 -2.75 1.05
C GLU A 156 7.04 -3.33 0.34
N PRO A 157 8.29 -2.97 0.71
CA PRO A 157 9.48 -3.59 0.12
C PRO A 157 9.56 -5.10 0.36
N LEU A 158 9.19 -5.59 1.56
CA LEU A 158 9.18 -7.02 1.84
C LEU A 158 8.19 -7.78 0.95
N LEU A 159 7.00 -7.22 0.73
CA LEU A 159 6.01 -7.81 -0.18
C LEU A 159 6.51 -7.80 -1.63
N ILE A 160 7.10 -6.70 -2.09
CA ILE A 160 7.68 -6.60 -3.44
C ILE A 160 8.75 -7.67 -3.63
N ILE A 161 9.70 -7.81 -2.68
CA ILE A 161 10.75 -8.84 -2.73
C ILE A 161 10.13 -10.24 -2.75
N GLY A 162 9.16 -10.51 -1.89
CA GLY A 162 8.48 -11.81 -1.84
C GLY A 162 7.83 -12.20 -3.17
N TYR A 163 7.12 -11.27 -3.80
CA TYR A 163 6.53 -11.50 -5.12
C TYR A 163 7.57 -11.61 -6.23
N LEU A 164 8.64 -10.81 -6.21
CA LEU A 164 9.71 -10.91 -7.20
C LEU A 164 10.44 -12.26 -7.11
N VAL A 165 10.73 -12.73 -5.90
CA VAL A 165 11.33 -14.07 -5.69
C VAL A 165 10.41 -15.16 -6.25
N LEU A 166 9.11 -15.10 -5.98
CA LEU A 166 8.14 -16.03 -6.54
C LEU A 166 8.15 -16.01 -8.06
N MET A 167 8.09 -14.82 -8.66
CA MET A 167 8.06 -14.65 -10.12
C MET A 167 9.35 -15.16 -10.78
N LEU A 168 10.52 -14.89 -10.18
CA LEU A 168 11.82 -15.41 -10.66
C LEU A 168 11.90 -16.94 -10.62
N LYS A 169 11.26 -17.58 -9.63
CA LYS A 169 11.21 -19.05 -9.55
C LYS A 169 10.30 -19.67 -10.62
N ILE A 170 9.28 -18.95 -11.07
CA ILE A 170 8.35 -19.42 -12.09
C ILE A 170 8.95 -19.24 -13.49
N SER A 171 9.43 -18.05 -13.84
CA SER A 171 10.08 -17.74 -15.10
C SER A 171 10.97 -16.50 -14.96
N TRP A 172 12.24 -16.64 -15.21
CA TRP A 172 13.20 -15.53 -15.14
C TRP A 172 12.99 -14.51 -16.27
N GLU A 173 12.55 -14.97 -17.47
CA GLU A 173 12.30 -14.11 -18.61
C GLU A 173 11.13 -13.15 -18.35
N LEU A 174 10.02 -13.68 -17.83
CA LEU A 174 8.85 -12.89 -17.46
C LEU A 174 9.13 -12.00 -16.24
N ALA A 175 9.91 -12.51 -15.27
CA ALA A 175 10.30 -11.72 -14.11
C ALA A 175 11.18 -10.53 -14.47
N LEU A 176 12.11 -10.69 -15.44
CA LEU A 176 12.92 -9.59 -15.97
C LEU A 176 12.03 -8.51 -16.60
N PHE A 177 11.02 -8.92 -17.39
CA PHE A 177 10.04 -7.98 -17.91
C PHE A 177 9.35 -7.21 -16.78
N ALA A 178 8.88 -7.90 -15.73
CA ALA A 178 8.23 -7.26 -14.58
C ALA A 178 9.14 -6.24 -13.90
N VAL A 179 10.42 -6.62 -13.64
CA VAL A 179 11.41 -5.72 -13.01
C VAL A 179 11.68 -4.48 -13.86
N LEU A 180 11.68 -4.58 -15.17
CA LEU A 180 11.84 -3.42 -16.07
C LEU A 180 10.56 -2.59 -16.17
N PHE A 181 9.39 -3.22 -16.11
CA PHE A 181 8.10 -2.56 -16.26
C PHE A 181 7.67 -1.77 -15.00
N LEU A 182 7.91 -2.33 -13.81
CA LEU A 182 7.50 -1.69 -12.55
C LEU A 182 8.10 -0.28 -12.34
N PRO A 183 9.40 -0.02 -12.61
CA PRO A 183 9.94 1.34 -12.56
C PRO A 183 9.28 2.30 -13.56
N ILE A 184 8.91 1.83 -14.76
CA ILE A 184 8.23 2.66 -15.76
C ILE A 184 6.87 3.13 -15.22
N VAL A 185 6.09 2.23 -14.63
CA VAL A 185 4.84 2.59 -13.94
C VAL A 185 5.11 3.60 -12.83
N GLY A 186 6.14 3.37 -12.03
CA GLY A 186 6.57 4.27 -10.95
C GLY A 186 6.93 5.66 -11.44
N LEU A 187 7.67 5.76 -12.53
CA LEU A 187 8.05 7.05 -13.13
C LEU A 187 6.84 7.81 -13.68
N ILE A 188 5.90 7.13 -14.33
CA ILE A 188 4.70 7.75 -14.88
C ILE A 188 3.81 8.26 -13.74
N VAL A 189 3.47 7.41 -12.78
CA VAL A 189 2.61 7.78 -11.63
C VAL A 189 3.29 8.82 -10.75
N GLY A 190 4.57 8.62 -10.40
CA GLY A 190 5.37 9.56 -9.62
C GLY A 190 5.51 10.92 -10.31
N GLY A 191 5.59 10.96 -11.64
CA GLY A 191 5.59 12.20 -12.44
C GLY A 191 4.29 12.99 -12.31
N ILE A 192 3.14 12.30 -12.21
CA ILE A 192 1.84 12.95 -11.96
C ILE A 192 1.85 13.60 -10.57
N VAL A 193 2.26 12.87 -9.53
CA VAL A 193 2.30 13.37 -8.15
C VAL A 193 3.30 14.52 -7.99
N LYS A 194 4.51 14.40 -8.56
CA LYS A 194 5.53 15.44 -8.51
C LYS A 194 5.04 16.79 -9.08
N ARG A 195 4.21 16.75 -10.13
CA ARG A 195 3.65 17.96 -10.74
C ARG A 195 2.60 18.66 -9.88
N LEU A 196 2.14 18.05 -8.79
CA LEU A 196 1.19 18.64 -7.85
C LEU A 196 1.85 19.46 -6.73
N ARG A 197 3.17 19.36 -6.53
CA ARG A 197 3.88 20.05 -5.44
C ARG A 197 3.75 21.58 -5.52
N HIS A 198 4.05 22.17 -6.67
CA HIS A 198 3.97 23.61 -6.85
C HIS A 198 2.54 24.15 -6.68
N PRO A 199 1.51 23.55 -7.29
CA PRO A 199 0.12 23.91 -7.00
C PRO A 199 -0.29 23.73 -5.54
N ALA A 200 0.25 22.73 -4.84
CA ALA A 200 -0.03 22.52 -3.41
C ALA A 200 0.50 23.70 -2.56
N SER A 201 1.74 24.14 -2.78
CA SER A 201 2.28 25.33 -2.12
C SER A 201 1.44 26.58 -2.40
N ARG A 202 1.02 26.77 -3.65
CA ARG A 202 0.15 27.89 -4.03
C ARG A 202 -1.24 27.80 -3.39
N SER A 203 -1.78 26.60 -3.17
CA SER A 203 -3.05 26.44 -2.46
C SER A 203 -2.95 26.81 -0.99
N GLN A 204 -1.81 26.53 -0.34
CA GLN A 204 -1.54 26.97 1.03
C GLN A 204 -1.45 28.50 1.14
N GLU A 205 -0.76 29.15 0.18
CA GLU A 205 -0.70 30.61 0.10
C GLU A 205 -2.11 31.21 -0.03
N ARG A 206 -2.94 30.70 -0.96
CA ARG A 206 -4.31 31.16 -1.17
C ARG A 206 -5.21 30.89 0.05
N MET A 207 -4.98 29.80 0.75
CA MET A 207 -5.67 29.55 2.02
C MET A 207 -5.27 30.57 3.08
N GLY A 208 -3.99 30.93 3.15
CA GLY A 208 -3.49 32.02 4.00
C GLY A 208 -4.15 33.35 3.70
N ASP A 209 -4.26 33.74 2.42
CA ASP A 209 -4.96 34.95 1.98
C ASP A 209 -6.42 34.97 2.46
N LEU A 210 -7.11 33.81 2.35
CA LEU A 210 -8.51 33.67 2.76
C LEU A 210 -8.68 33.81 4.27
N VAL A 211 -7.77 33.20 5.05
CA VAL A 211 -7.75 33.32 6.52
C VAL A 211 -7.46 34.74 6.94
N SER A 212 -6.52 35.44 6.26
CA SER A 212 -6.20 36.85 6.52
C SER A 212 -7.44 37.76 6.30
N VAL A 213 -8.20 37.54 5.20
CA VAL A 213 -9.44 38.30 4.98
C VAL A 213 -10.50 38.01 6.03
N LEU A 214 -10.58 36.78 6.54
CA LEU A 214 -11.49 36.45 7.64
C LEU A 214 -11.10 37.17 8.93
N ASP A 215 -9.83 37.12 9.30
CA ASP A 215 -9.29 37.76 10.51
C ASP A 215 -9.49 39.27 10.48
N GLU A 216 -9.09 39.91 9.36
CA GLU A 216 -9.30 41.33 9.10
C GLU A 216 -10.78 41.73 9.18
N SER A 217 -11.66 40.89 8.61
CA SER A 217 -13.09 41.17 8.55
C SER A 217 -13.75 41.05 9.93
N LEU A 218 -13.37 40.01 10.70
CA LEU A 218 -13.91 39.80 12.06
C LEU A 218 -13.36 40.83 13.04
N GLY A 219 -12.07 41.15 12.96
CA GLY A 219 -11.45 42.19 13.78
C GLY A 219 -12.00 43.59 13.48
N GLY A 220 -12.28 43.88 12.21
CA GLY A 220 -12.79 45.16 11.72
C GLY A 220 -14.32 45.22 11.55
N ILE A 221 -15.09 44.28 12.10
CA ILE A 221 -16.54 44.15 11.85
C ILE A 221 -17.34 45.42 12.12
N LYS A 222 -17.00 46.15 13.19
CA LYS A 222 -17.64 47.42 13.53
C LYS A 222 -17.43 48.47 12.42
N ILE A 223 -16.21 48.57 11.86
CA ILE A 223 -15.87 49.49 10.80
C ILE A 223 -16.64 49.10 9.54
N ILE A 224 -16.62 47.82 9.14
CA ILE A 224 -17.35 47.30 7.97
C ILE A 224 -18.84 47.66 8.04
N LYS A 225 -19.44 47.52 9.21
CA LYS A 225 -20.87 47.84 9.46
C LYS A 225 -21.13 49.33 9.41
N THR A 226 -20.24 50.14 10.01
CA THR A 226 -20.39 51.61 10.07
C THR A 226 -20.30 52.24 8.66
N TYR A 227 -19.38 51.74 7.84
CA TYR A 227 -19.17 52.25 6.47
C TYR A 227 -19.97 51.50 5.40
N THR A 228 -20.89 50.61 5.80
CA THR A 228 -21.73 49.79 4.90
C THR A 228 -20.93 49.04 3.83
N ALA A 229 -19.66 48.65 4.17
CA ALA A 229 -18.73 47.98 3.26
C ALA A 229 -18.98 46.46 3.17
N THR A 230 -20.12 45.98 3.64
CA THR A 230 -20.43 44.52 3.74
C THR A 230 -20.36 43.83 2.40
N ASP A 231 -20.88 44.44 1.33
CA ASP A 231 -20.92 43.77 0.01
C ASP A 231 -19.54 43.78 -0.68
N TYR A 232 -18.69 44.76 -0.42
CA TYR A 232 -17.31 44.74 -0.85
C TYR A 232 -16.54 43.55 -0.23
N ILE A 233 -16.64 43.41 1.07
CA ILE A 233 -15.95 42.31 1.78
C ILE A 233 -16.46 40.94 1.37
N LYS A 234 -17.79 40.78 1.20
CA LYS A 234 -18.38 39.54 0.68
C LYS A 234 -17.87 39.19 -0.72
N THR A 235 -17.75 40.20 -1.58
CA THR A 235 -17.24 40.01 -2.94
C THR A 235 -15.77 39.61 -2.94
N LYS A 236 -14.94 40.31 -2.11
CA LYS A 236 -13.52 39.98 -1.92
C LYS A 236 -13.34 38.54 -1.47
N PHE A 237 -14.06 38.11 -0.44
CA PHE A 237 -14.03 36.75 0.07
C PHE A 237 -14.46 35.71 -0.97
N ARG A 238 -15.60 35.97 -1.66
CA ARG A 238 -16.12 35.06 -2.72
C ARG A 238 -15.12 34.86 -3.85
N THR A 239 -14.43 35.90 -4.26
CA THR A 239 -13.42 35.82 -5.32
C THR A 239 -12.24 34.96 -4.91
N LEU A 240 -11.67 35.19 -3.71
CA LEU A 240 -10.57 34.39 -3.18
C LEU A 240 -10.96 32.93 -2.98
N ASN A 241 -12.16 32.69 -2.44
CA ASN A 241 -12.67 31.34 -2.23
C ASN A 241 -12.91 30.60 -3.56
N ALA A 242 -13.42 31.30 -4.58
CA ALA A 242 -13.60 30.73 -5.91
C ALA A 242 -12.27 30.37 -6.57
N ASP A 243 -11.23 31.20 -6.41
CA ASP A 243 -9.89 30.94 -6.93
C ASP A 243 -9.23 29.75 -6.23
N LEU A 244 -9.33 29.67 -4.90
CA LEU A 244 -8.88 28.52 -4.12
C LEU A 244 -9.61 27.24 -4.57
N SER A 245 -10.93 27.30 -4.69
CA SER A 245 -11.75 26.15 -5.11
C SER A 245 -11.37 25.66 -6.50
N ARG A 246 -11.11 26.56 -7.46
CA ARG A 246 -10.63 26.18 -8.81
C ARG A 246 -9.28 25.49 -8.76
N LEU A 247 -8.36 25.99 -7.94
CA LEU A 247 -7.04 25.39 -7.77
C LEU A 247 -7.12 24.01 -7.14
N LEU A 248 -7.89 23.85 -6.07
CA LEU A 248 -8.12 22.57 -5.42
C LEU A 248 -8.78 21.55 -6.37
N LEU A 249 -9.79 21.97 -7.14
CA LEU A 249 -10.46 21.10 -8.12
C LEU A 249 -9.48 20.66 -9.23
N TRP A 250 -8.64 21.57 -9.71
CA TRP A 250 -7.62 21.25 -10.70
C TRP A 250 -6.59 20.22 -10.15
N MET A 251 -6.15 20.40 -8.90
CA MET A 251 -5.27 19.45 -8.22
C MET A 251 -5.95 18.09 -8.06
N ALA A 252 -7.17 18.07 -7.54
CA ALA A 252 -7.95 16.85 -7.34
C ALA A 252 -8.14 16.06 -8.65
N ARG A 253 -8.52 16.73 -9.75
CA ARG A 253 -8.66 16.11 -11.07
C ARG A 253 -7.38 15.43 -11.54
N ARG A 254 -6.22 16.07 -11.34
CA ARG A 254 -4.92 15.48 -11.70
C ARG A 254 -4.51 14.33 -10.79
N GLN A 255 -4.75 14.47 -9.49
CA GLN A 255 -4.48 13.39 -8.55
C GLN A 255 -5.31 12.14 -8.84
N GLN A 256 -6.58 12.33 -9.21
CA GLN A 256 -7.47 11.23 -9.57
C GLN A 256 -7.07 10.51 -10.87
N LEU A 257 -6.26 11.11 -11.73
CA LEU A 257 -5.72 10.44 -12.93
C LEU A 257 -4.69 9.34 -12.57
N ALA A 258 -4.04 9.42 -11.42
CA ALA A 258 -3.02 8.45 -11.02
C ALA A 258 -3.59 7.02 -10.93
N SER A 259 -4.84 6.88 -10.42
CA SER A 259 -5.49 5.57 -10.29
C SER A 259 -5.83 4.92 -11.65
N PRO A 260 -6.59 5.57 -12.56
CA PRO A 260 -6.87 5.00 -13.88
C PRO A 260 -5.62 4.74 -14.72
N MET A 261 -4.62 5.63 -14.64
CA MET A 261 -3.35 5.43 -15.35
C MET A 261 -2.60 4.19 -14.86
N SER A 262 -2.54 4.00 -13.55
CA SER A 262 -1.91 2.82 -12.95
C SER A 262 -2.65 1.54 -13.34
N GLU A 263 -3.99 1.56 -13.36
CA GLU A 263 -4.83 0.44 -13.78
C GLU A 263 -4.64 0.12 -15.27
N PHE A 264 -4.69 1.13 -16.12
CA PHE A 264 -4.42 0.97 -17.56
C PHE A 264 -3.05 0.36 -17.83
N LEU A 265 -2.01 0.90 -17.18
CA LEU A 265 -0.65 0.35 -17.31
C LEU A 265 -0.58 -1.09 -16.78
N GLY A 266 -1.24 -1.39 -15.66
CA GLY A 266 -1.30 -2.74 -15.11
C GLY A 266 -1.95 -3.74 -16.08
N ILE A 267 -3.09 -3.40 -16.68
CA ILE A 267 -3.76 -4.23 -17.68
C ILE A 267 -2.91 -4.37 -18.94
N THR A 268 -2.26 -3.29 -19.39
CA THR A 268 -1.34 -3.33 -20.54
C THR A 268 -0.19 -4.30 -20.29
N ALA A 269 0.38 -4.26 -19.09
CA ALA A 269 1.44 -5.20 -18.74
C ALA A 269 0.96 -6.65 -18.72
N VAL A 270 -0.23 -6.91 -18.14
CA VAL A 270 -0.83 -8.25 -18.16
C VAL A 270 -1.04 -8.71 -19.61
N ALA A 271 -1.50 -7.84 -20.52
CA ALA A 271 -1.66 -8.18 -21.94
C ALA A 271 -0.33 -8.54 -22.59
N VAL A 272 0.75 -7.80 -22.31
CA VAL A 272 2.10 -8.14 -22.83
C VAL A 272 2.57 -9.47 -22.25
N VAL A 273 2.38 -9.70 -20.94
CA VAL A 273 2.71 -10.97 -20.29
C VAL A 273 1.91 -12.12 -20.88
N LEU A 274 0.63 -11.92 -21.22
CA LEU A 274 -0.21 -12.93 -21.88
C LEU A 274 0.36 -13.34 -23.25
N VAL A 275 0.76 -12.40 -24.07
CA VAL A 275 1.31 -12.69 -25.40
C VAL A 275 2.67 -13.37 -25.30
N PHE A 276 3.58 -12.80 -24.52
CA PHE A 276 4.94 -13.32 -24.38
C PHE A 276 4.97 -14.63 -23.59
N GLY A 277 4.32 -14.68 -22.43
CA GLY A 277 4.25 -15.88 -21.59
C GLY A 277 3.46 -17.01 -22.25
N GLY A 278 2.38 -16.69 -22.98
CA GLY A 278 1.65 -17.67 -23.78
C GLY A 278 2.55 -18.31 -24.84
N SER A 279 3.46 -17.53 -25.47
CA SER A 279 4.44 -18.09 -26.39
C SER A 279 5.44 -19.05 -25.71
N LEU A 280 5.84 -18.78 -24.47
CA LEU A 280 6.71 -19.67 -23.68
C LEU A 280 5.99 -20.98 -23.31
N VAL A 281 4.71 -20.91 -22.97
CA VAL A 281 3.89 -22.09 -22.70
C VAL A 281 3.75 -22.95 -23.98
N MET A 282 3.44 -22.33 -25.12
CA MET A 282 3.33 -23.05 -26.41
C MET A 282 4.65 -23.71 -26.85
N LYS A 283 5.79 -23.13 -26.47
CA LYS A 283 7.13 -23.71 -26.70
C LYS A 283 7.51 -24.80 -25.69
N GLY A 284 6.67 -25.07 -24.68
CA GLY A 284 6.96 -26.04 -23.64
C GLY A 284 8.02 -25.59 -22.63
N SER A 285 8.45 -24.32 -22.65
CA SER A 285 9.45 -23.78 -21.71
C SER A 285 8.85 -23.47 -20.34
N MET A 286 7.52 -23.45 -20.22
CA MET A 286 6.80 -23.12 -18.99
C MET A 286 5.47 -23.88 -18.94
N SER A 287 5.07 -24.36 -17.75
CA SER A 287 3.78 -25.01 -17.58
C SER A 287 2.63 -23.98 -17.58
N ALA A 288 1.43 -24.37 -18.05
CA ALA A 288 0.25 -23.51 -18.03
C ALA A 288 -0.13 -23.13 -16.59
N ALA A 289 0.03 -24.04 -15.63
CA ALA A 289 -0.19 -23.79 -14.20
C ALA A 289 0.76 -22.69 -13.68
N GLY A 290 2.05 -22.78 -14.01
CA GLY A 290 3.05 -21.76 -13.67
C GLY A 290 2.72 -20.39 -14.29
N PHE A 291 2.25 -20.38 -15.54
CA PHE A 291 1.85 -19.16 -16.23
C PHE A 291 0.67 -18.44 -15.54
N ILE A 292 -0.36 -19.19 -15.16
CA ILE A 292 -1.51 -18.62 -14.44
C ILE A 292 -1.08 -18.10 -13.05
N ALA A 293 -0.22 -18.84 -12.34
CA ALA A 293 0.33 -18.39 -11.06
C ALA A 293 1.19 -17.13 -11.23
N PHE A 294 1.96 -17.03 -12.31
CA PHE A 294 2.73 -15.82 -12.64
C PHE A 294 1.83 -14.61 -12.85
N ILE A 295 0.76 -14.72 -13.64
CA ILE A 295 -0.20 -13.63 -13.86
C ILE A 295 -0.84 -13.21 -12.53
N ALA A 296 -1.24 -14.17 -11.68
CA ALA A 296 -1.80 -13.89 -10.38
C ALA A 296 -0.79 -13.12 -9.48
N ALA A 297 0.46 -13.57 -9.41
CA ALA A 297 1.53 -12.90 -8.66
C ALA A 297 1.82 -11.49 -9.21
N PHE A 298 1.91 -11.34 -10.54
CA PHE A 298 2.13 -10.07 -11.21
C PHE A 298 1.01 -9.07 -10.94
N SER A 299 -0.25 -9.51 -10.94
CA SER A 299 -1.38 -8.64 -10.60
C SER A 299 -1.34 -8.16 -9.14
N GLN A 300 -0.84 -9.00 -8.23
CA GLN A 300 -0.75 -8.65 -6.81
C GLN A 300 0.43 -7.74 -6.47
N ILE A 301 1.57 -7.86 -7.15
CA ILE A 301 2.75 -7.00 -6.90
C ILE A 301 2.45 -5.53 -7.22
N THR A 302 1.50 -5.25 -8.08
CA THR A 302 1.12 -3.89 -8.49
C THR A 302 0.62 -3.06 -7.30
N ARG A 303 -0.05 -3.69 -6.32
CA ARG A 303 -0.58 -3.02 -5.12
C ARG A 303 0.52 -2.48 -4.20
N PRO A 304 1.48 -3.30 -3.71
CA PRO A 304 2.56 -2.82 -2.86
C PRO A 304 3.47 -1.82 -3.58
N VAL A 305 3.74 -2.01 -4.88
CA VAL A 305 4.51 -1.05 -5.69
C VAL A 305 3.82 0.32 -5.73
N ARG A 306 2.52 0.34 -6.00
CA ARG A 306 1.74 1.57 -6.00
C ARG A 306 1.72 2.22 -4.61
N ALA A 307 1.44 1.47 -3.56
CA ALA A 307 1.45 1.99 -2.18
C ALA A 307 2.81 2.58 -1.82
N PHE A 308 3.91 1.94 -2.23
CA PHE A 308 5.26 2.45 -2.03
C PHE A 308 5.49 3.79 -2.75
N ILE A 309 5.08 3.90 -4.02
CA ILE A 309 5.22 5.13 -4.82
C ILE A 309 4.39 6.27 -4.23
N ASP A 310 3.11 6.02 -3.94
CA ASP A 310 2.18 7.03 -3.43
C ASP A 310 2.65 7.59 -2.07
N GLN A 311 3.11 6.72 -1.18
CA GLN A 311 3.58 7.14 0.14
C GLN A 311 4.94 7.82 0.09
N PHE A 312 5.88 7.32 -0.74
CA PHE A 312 7.16 7.98 -0.95
C PHE A 312 7.00 9.38 -1.54
N ALA A 313 6.02 9.57 -2.42
CA ALA A 313 5.69 10.87 -2.97
C ALA A 313 5.07 11.84 -1.93
N ASN A 314 4.41 11.32 -0.89
CA ASN A 314 3.79 12.11 0.19
C ASN A 314 4.78 12.47 1.32
N ILE A 315 5.87 11.73 1.49
CA ILE A 315 6.91 12.00 2.53
C ILE A 315 7.85 13.13 2.09
N ASN A 316 8.07 13.29 0.80
CA ASN A 316 8.91 14.35 0.22
C ASN A 316 8.10 15.57 -0.21
#